data_f46fa9b9da8cffac415dce776591a007
#
_entry.id   f46fa9b9da8cffac415dce776591a007
#
_cell.length_a   1.000
_cell.length_b   1.000
_cell.length_c   1.000
_cell.angle_alpha   90.00
_cell.angle_beta   90.00
_cell.angle_gamma   90.00
#
_symmetry.space_group_name_H-M   'P 1'
#
loop_
_entity.id
_entity.type
_entity.pdbx_description
1 polymer ?
#
loop_
_entity_poly.entity_id
_entity_poly.type
_entity_poly.pdbx_seq_one_letter_code
_entity_poly.pdbx_strand_id
1 'polypeptide(L)'
;MNFKDNYNIAIVGLGNIGSEVYRHLVKNKKVIEKNTNSTYQIKYISAKKISKKRGFSIPKKMWVKNPLSLVKKDDVDIIIELIGGPDGVAKKLVFAALNNNKHVVTANKALIFKHGNELAKIAEKNSVNLLFEASVGGGIPIIKSIKESLVGNKLFHIYGILNGTTNFILTEIERTKKSFKEILINAQKLGYAETNPKLDLNGDDVKSKISILSALCFKTKIINKSFLTEGIEQIDLEDVEYANKFKYKIKLLGISEIIDNKIKQRVHPCLISKDSDLAKISGAHNAIMVEGNPVGKIVYQGLGAGKGPTTSSIVSDLNSILKGNITLPFGFNFSDAKEFKMFDFDDHICKFYLRIVVKDKPGVLSKHKISIQSILQQPFSNLKYANLVIITHNAKEKNMKLALKKISKEKFISKKITMIRIRNEKKL
;
A
#
# COMPACT_ATOMS: atom_id res chain seq x y z
N MET A 1 9.88 -30.97 14.58
CA MET A 1 8.76 -30.22 13.94
C MET A 1 7.56 -31.14 13.97
N ASN A 2 6.50 -30.76 14.67
CA ASN A 2 5.26 -31.54 14.65
C ASN A 2 4.51 -31.25 13.36
N PHE A 3 4.87 -31.97 12.30
CA PHE A 3 4.09 -32.01 11.08
C PHE A 3 2.71 -32.57 11.42
N LYS A 4 1.66 -31.82 11.13
CA LYS A 4 0.28 -32.26 11.35
C LYS A 4 -0.33 -32.62 10.01
N ASP A 5 -0.81 -33.86 9.89
CA ASP A 5 -1.36 -34.36 8.62
C ASP A 5 -2.76 -33.78 8.31
N ASN A 6 -3.42 -33.24 9.32
CA ASN A 6 -4.78 -32.71 9.17
C ASN A 6 -4.98 -31.41 9.97
N TYR A 7 -5.43 -30.36 9.31
CA TYR A 7 -5.66 -29.05 9.90
C TYR A 7 -7.14 -28.66 9.91
N ASN A 8 -7.61 -28.13 11.04
CA ASN A 8 -8.94 -27.56 11.17
C ASN A 8 -8.92 -26.05 11.08
N ILE A 9 -9.69 -25.50 10.15
CA ILE A 9 -9.72 -24.09 9.81
C ILE A 9 -11.00 -23.43 10.31
N ALA A 10 -10.88 -22.27 10.92
CA ALA A 10 -11.98 -21.36 11.18
C ALA A 10 -11.86 -20.11 10.31
N ILE A 11 -12.90 -19.78 9.53
CA ILE A 11 -12.96 -18.55 8.71
C ILE A 11 -13.81 -17.52 9.44
N VAL A 12 -13.24 -16.37 9.73
CA VAL A 12 -13.89 -15.28 10.45
C VAL A 12 -13.97 -14.03 9.59
N GLY A 13 -15.19 -13.65 9.24
CA GLY A 13 -15.48 -12.61 8.24
C GLY A 13 -15.86 -13.22 6.90
N LEU A 14 -17.16 -13.20 6.56
CA LEU A 14 -17.69 -13.77 5.33
C LEU A 14 -18.30 -12.66 4.45
N GLY A 15 -17.51 -11.61 4.25
CA GLY A 15 -17.76 -10.56 3.28
C GLY A 15 -17.41 -11.00 1.85
N ASN A 16 -17.10 -10.07 0.97
CA ASN A 16 -16.74 -10.38 -0.42
C ASN A 16 -15.50 -11.29 -0.52
N ILE A 17 -14.45 -10.96 0.23
CA ILE A 17 -13.20 -11.75 0.24
C ILE A 17 -13.43 -13.10 0.93
N GLY A 18 -14.00 -13.12 2.13
CA GLY A 18 -14.19 -14.37 2.87
C GLY A 18 -15.11 -15.37 2.17
N SER A 19 -16.11 -14.88 1.45
CA SER A 19 -16.96 -15.75 0.62
C SER A 19 -16.19 -16.37 -0.55
N GLU A 20 -15.26 -15.62 -1.15
CA GLU A 20 -14.42 -16.13 -2.22
C GLU A 20 -13.38 -17.13 -1.71
N VAL A 21 -12.74 -16.84 -0.58
CA VAL A 21 -11.82 -17.77 0.09
C VAL A 21 -12.51 -19.08 0.42
N TYR A 22 -13.70 -19.03 1.00
CA TYR A 22 -14.48 -20.25 1.29
C TYR A 22 -14.74 -21.07 0.04
N ARG A 23 -15.31 -20.44 -1.02
CA ARG A 23 -15.58 -21.13 -2.29
C ARG A 23 -14.33 -21.74 -2.90
N HIS A 24 -13.24 -20.99 -2.91
CA HIS A 24 -11.97 -21.45 -3.47
C HIS A 24 -11.42 -22.65 -2.73
N LEU A 25 -11.40 -22.60 -1.40
CA LEU A 25 -10.94 -23.71 -0.56
C LEU A 25 -11.79 -24.95 -0.71
N VAL A 26 -13.12 -24.82 -0.83
CA VAL A 26 -14.02 -25.97 -1.08
C VAL A 26 -13.79 -26.56 -2.47
N LYS A 27 -13.75 -25.70 -3.50
CA LYS A 27 -13.62 -26.14 -4.90
C LYS A 27 -12.26 -26.79 -5.20
N ASN A 28 -11.17 -26.24 -4.66
CA ASN A 28 -9.81 -26.66 -4.99
C ASN A 28 -9.17 -27.55 -3.89
N LYS A 29 -9.99 -28.08 -2.99
CA LYS A 29 -9.50 -28.86 -1.85
C LYS A 29 -8.49 -29.94 -2.24
N LYS A 30 -8.84 -30.82 -3.17
CA LYS A 30 -7.98 -31.93 -3.60
C LYS A 30 -6.63 -31.46 -4.16
N VAL A 31 -6.63 -30.36 -4.90
CA VAL A 31 -5.40 -29.79 -5.49
C VAL A 31 -4.50 -29.22 -4.40
N ILE A 32 -5.09 -28.48 -3.44
CA ILE A 32 -4.35 -27.90 -2.33
C ILE A 32 -3.74 -29.01 -1.45
N GLU A 33 -4.54 -30.00 -1.06
CA GLU A 33 -4.09 -31.13 -0.25
C GLU A 33 -2.97 -31.93 -0.92
N LYS A 34 -3.09 -32.19 -2.23
CA LYS A 34 -2.04 -32.87 -2.99
C LYS A 34 -0.72 -32.04 -3.01
N ASN A 35 -0.82 -30.73 -3.19
CA ASN A 35 0.35 -29.86 -3.31
C ASN A 35 1.03 -29.55 -1.96
N THR A 36 0.30 -29.75 -0.86
CA THR A 36 0.81 -29.48 0.51
C THR A 36 1.16 -30.76 1.26
N ASN A 37 0.77 -31.91 0.73
CA ASN A 37 0.87 -33.22 1.39
C ASN A 37 0.21 -33.23 2.80
N SER A 38 -0.86 -32.47 2.96
CA SER A 38 -1.65 -32.36 4.19
C SER A 38 -3.11 -32.19 3.86
N THR A 39 -4.00 -32.66 4.73
CA THR A 39 -5.44 -32.48 4.59
C THR A 39 -5.93 -31.31 5.44
N TYR A 40 -7.07 -30.74 5.08
CA TYR A 40 -7.69 -29.71 5.91
C TYR A 40 -9.22 -29.79 5.88
N GLN A 41 -9.82 -29.26 6.92
CA GLN A 41 -11.27 -29.12 7.02
C GLN A 41 -11.64 -27.71 7.46
N ILE A 42 -12.55 -27.06 6.73
CA ILE A 42 -13.19 -25.83 7.22
C ILE A 42 -14.25 -26.26 8.24
N LYS A 43 -13.93 -26.09 9.53
CA LYS A 43 -14.75 -26.61 10.61
C LYS A 43 -15.74 -25.58 11.14
N TYR A 44 -15.31 -24.32 11.19
CA TYR A 44 -16.12 -23.22 11.72
C TYR A 44 -16.09 -21.98 10.85
N ILE A 45 -17.21 -21.26 10.87
CA ILE A 45 -17.37 -20.01 10.15
C ILE A 45 -18.08 -19.01 11.05
N SER A 46 -17.57 -17.78 11.10
CA SER A 46 -18.23 -16.69 11.82
C SER A 46 -18.41 -15.47 10.93
N ALA A 47 -19.58 -14.85 10.98
CA ALA A 47 -19.88 -13.63 10.27
C ALA A 47 -20.96 -12.81 11.01
N LYS A 48 -20.88 -11.47 10.89
CA LYS A 48 -21.82 -10.53 11.53
C LYS A 48 -23.28 -10.76 11.09
N LYS A 49 -23.51 -11.08 9.80
CA LYS A 49 -24.83 -11.35 9.22
C LYS A 49 -24.86 -12.78 8.67
N ILE A 50 -25.31 -13.74 9.46
CA ILE A 50 -25.41 -15.15 9.07
C ILE A 50 -26.43 -15.34 7.93
N SER A 51 -27.57 -14.65 8.00
CA SER A 51 -28.66 -14.72 7.01
C SER A 51 -28.36 -14.11 5.64
N LYS A 52 -27.22 -13.43 5.47
CA LYS A 52 -26.87 -12.81 4.16
C LYS A 52 -26.74 -13.90 3.09
N LYS A 53 -27.50 -13.80 2.00
CA LYS A 53 -27.36 -14.66 0.81
C LYS A 53 -25.97 -14.49 0.19
N ARG A 54 -25.24 -15.60 -0.07
CA ARG A 54 -23.85 -15.61 -0.58
C ARG A 54 -23.68 -16.41 -1.86
N GLY A 55 -24.77 -16.95 -2.41
CA GLY A 55 -24.75 -17.81 -3.60
C GLY A 55 -24.23 -19.24 -3.35
N PHE A 56 -24.10 -19.63 -2.08
CA PHE A 56 -23.75 -20.99 -1.65
C PHE A 56 -24.31 -21.24 -0.25
N SER A 57 -24.52 -22.52 0.11
CA SER A 57 -24.99 -22.94 1.42
C SER A 57 -23.83 -23.31 2.35
N ILE A 58 -24.00 -23.06 3.63
CA ILE A 58 -23.07 -23.43 4.69
C ILE A 58 -23.86 -24.25 5.71
N PRO A 59 -23.42 -25.45 6.07
CA PRO A 59 -24.08 -26.28 7.08
C PRO A 59 -24.25 -25.54 8.41
N LYS A 60 -25.44 -25.63 9.01
CA LYS A 60 -25.76 -24.93 10.25
C LYS A 60 -24.74 -25.20 11.37
N LYS A 61 -24.23 -26.43 11.47
CA LYS A 61 -23.23 -26.85 12.47
C LYS A 61 -21.89 -26.13 12.39
N MET A 62 -21.55 -25.53 11.25
CA MET A 62 -20.30 -24.77 11.05
C MET A 62 -20.40 -23.33 11.58
N TRP A 63 -21.61 -22.80 11.79
CA TRP A 63 -21.79 -21.41 12.19
C TRP A 63 -21.48 -21.17 13.66
N VAL A 64 -20.63 -20.18 13.95
CA VAL A 64 -20.31 -19.70 15.29
C VAL A 64 -20.65 -18.22 15.41
N LYS A 65 -21.55 -17.87 16.33
CA LYS A 65 -22.02 -16.49 16.52
C LYS A 65 -20.91 -15.58 17.09
N ASN A 66 -20.22 -16.06 18.13
CA ASN A 66 -19.12 -15.32 18.75
C ASN A 66 -17.77 -15.82 18.24
N PRO A 67 -17.06 -15.07 17.39
CA PRO A 67 -15.76 -15.50 16.85
C PRO A 67 -14.70 -15.71 17.94
N LEU A 68 -14.79 -15.03 19.08
CA LEU A 68 -13.82 -15.18 20.17
C LEU A 68 -13.92 -16.55 20.86
N SER A 69 -15.05 -17.25 20.74
CA SER A 69 -15.13 -18.63 21.29
C SER A 69 -14.29 -19.62 20.48
N LEU A 70 -13.91 -19.31 19.23
CA LEU A 70 -13.11 -20.18 18.39
C LEU A 70 -11.69 -20.36 18.89
N VAL A 71 -11.12 -19.37 19.57
CA VAL A 71 -9.75 -19.44 20.08
C VAL A 71 -9.56 -20.44 21.22
N LYS A 72 -10.64 -20.74 21.93
CA LYS A 72 -10.66 -21.71 23.06
C LYS A 72 -10.97 -23.14 22.62
N LYS A 73 -11.25 -23.37 21.34
CA LYS A 73 -11.57 -24.72 20.84
C LYS A 73 -10.30 -25.48 20.51
N ASP A 74 -10.09 -26.63 21.12
CA ASP A 74 -8.91 -27.48 20.89
C ASP A 74 -8.87 -28.01 19.46
N ASP A 75 -10.02 -28.12 18.83
CA ASP A 75 -10.21 -28.61 17.49
C ASP A 75 -10.15 -27.48 16.41
N VAL A 76 -9.49 -26.36 16.68
CA VAL A 76 -9.16 -25.29 15.71
C VAL A 76 -7.67 -25.09 15.70
N ASP A 77 -7.04 -25.19 14.54
CA ASP A 77 -5.60 -24.99 14.33
C ASP A 77 -5.29 -23.62 13.71
N ILE A 78 -6.11 -23.22 12.73
CA ILE A 78 -5.88 -22.05 11.90
C ILE A 78 -7.09 -21.14 11.94
N ILE A 79 -6.85 -19.85 12.18
CA ILE A 79 -7.86 -18.79 12.05
C ILE A 79 -7.52 -17.94 10.84
N ILE A 80 -8.44 -17.87 9.86
CA ILE A 80 -8.39 -16.95 8.73
C ILE A 80 -9.25 -15.73 9.07
N GLU A 81 -8.61 -14.60 9.41
CA GLU A 81 -9.26 -13.34 9.79
C GLU A 81 -9.50 -12.45 8.58
N LEU A 82 -10.77 -12.16 8.26
CA LEU A 82 -11.21 -11.37 7.11
C LEU A 82 -12.29 -10.34 7.51
N ILE A 83 -12.23 -9.85 8.76
CA ILE A 83 -13.18 -8.86 9.29
C ILE A 83 -12.82 -7.46 8.80
N GLY A 84 -11.52 -7.11 8.90
CA GLY A 84 -11.01 -5.77 8.63
C GLY A 84 -11.09 -4.82 9.84
N GLY A 85 -10.42 -3.67 9.70
CA GLY A 85 -10.28 -2.66 10.76
C GLY A 85 -9.15 -2.97 11.75
N PRO A 86 -8.52 -1.93 12.33
CA PRO A 86 -7.35 -2.13 13.20
C PRO A 86 -7.70 -2.58 14.60
N ASP A 87 -8.93 -2.35 15.06
CA ASP A 87 -9.37 -2.53 16.44
C ASP A 87 -10.63 -3.40 16.54
N GLY A 88 -11.25 -3.45 17.71
CA GLY A 88 -12.49 -4.17 17.93
C GLY A 88 -12.34 -5.69 17.89
N VAL A 89 -13.25 -6.37 17.20
CA VAL A 89 -13.32 -7.85 17.19
C VAL A 89 -12.11 -8.44 16.48
N ALA A 90 -11.64 -7.85 15.37
CA ALA A 90 -10.48 -8.35 14.64
C ALA A 90 -9.22 -8.36 15.52
N LYS A 91 -8.91 -7.23 16.21
CA LYS A 91 -7.81 -7.16 17.17
C LYS A 91 -7.91 -8.22 18.24
N LYS A 92 -9.06 -8.26 18.97
CA LYS A 92 -9.27 -9.21 20.06
C LYS A 92 -9.10 -10.65 19.60
N LEU A 93 -9.61 -10.98 18.42
CA LEU A 93 -9.53 -12.33 17.86
C LEU A 93 -8.09 -12.74 17.56
N VAL A 94 -7.34 -11.89 16.83
CA VAL A 94 -5.96 -12.21 16.41
C VAL A 94 -5.04 -12.33 17.62
N PHE A 95 -5.12 -11.38 18.58
CA PHE A 95 -4.37 -11.45 19.82
C PHE A 95 -4.69 -12.73 20.62
N ALA A 96 -5.97 -13.03 20.80
CA ALA A 96 -6.38 -14.22 21.51
C ALA A 96 -6.00 -15.52 20.79
N ALA A 97 -6.07 -15.56 19.46
CA ALA A 97 -5.69 -16.71 18.65
C ALA A 97 -4.20 -17.05 18.83
N LEU A 98 -3.33 -16.05 18.65
CA LEU A 98 -1.88 -16.25 18.83
C LEU A 98 -1.52 -16.65 20.26
N ASN A 99 -2.18 -16.09 21.29
CA ASN A 99 -1.97 -16.46 22.68
C ASN A 99 -2.52 -17.86 23.04
N ASN A 100 -3.42 -18.42 22.23
CA ASN A 100 -3.93 -19.79 22.38
C ASN A 100 -3.31 -20.74 21.35
N ASN A 101 -2.09 -20.48 20.91
CA ASN A 101 -1.30 -21.32 20.01
C ASN A 101 -2.01 -21.65 18.68
N LYS A 102 -2.84 -20.71 18.14
CA LYS A 102 -3.47 -20.87 16.84
C LYS A 102 -2.70 -20.10 15.79
N HIS A 103 -2.49 -20.72 14.63
CA HIS A 103 -1.98 -20.01 13.45
C HIS A 103 -2.99 -18.99 12.95
N VAL A 104 -2.51 -17.85 12.47
CA VAL A 104 -3.36 -16.77 11.93
C VAL A 104 -2.93 -16.42 10.51
N VAL A 105 -3.92 -16.38 9.62
CA VAL A 105 -3.80 -15.80 8.27
C VAL A 105 -4.73 -14.59 8.20
N THR A 106 -4.24 -13.43 7.81
CA THR A 106 -5.06 -12.21 7.76
C THR A 106 -4.79 -11.37 6.52
N ALA A 107 -5.83 -10.71 5.99
CA ALA A 107 -5.74 -9.68 4.95
C ALA A 107 -5.80 -8.25 5.54
N ASN A 108 -5.79 -8.11 6.87
CA ASN A 108 -6.10 -6.88 7.57
C ASN A 108 -4.86 -5.98 7.73
N LYS A 109 -4.55 -5.21 6.68
CA LYS A 109 -3.41 -4.27 6.69
C LYS A 109 -3.45 -3.27 7.84
N ALA A 110 -4.66 -2.81 8.22
CA ALA A 110 -4.80 -1.81 9.28
C ALA A 110 -4.42 -2.38 10.65
N LEU A 111 -4.76 -3.64 10.91
CA LEU A 111 -4.36 -4.38 12.10
C LEU A 111 -2.84 -4.57 12.14
N ILE A 112 -2.25 -5.04 11.05
CA ILE A 112 -0.79 -5.25 10.95
C ILE A 112 -0.04 -3.92 11.08
N PHE A 113 -0.48 -2.86 10.41
CA PHE A 113 0.14 -1.54 10.52
C PHE A 113 0.13 -1.01 11.97
N LYS A 114 -0.98 -1.16 12.68
CA LYS A 114 -1.16 -0.61 14.04
C LYS A 114 -0.55 -1.48 15.12
N HIS A 115 -0.71 -2.80 15.02
CA HIS A 115 -0.40 -3.75 16.08
C HIS A 115 0.61 -4.84 15.66
N GLY A 116 1.11 -4.82 14.44
CA GLY A 116 2.00 -5.87 13.91
C GLY A 116 3.26 -6.10 14.74
N ASN A 117 3.82 -5.03 15.32
CA ASN A 117 4.98 -5.12 16.20
C ASN A 117 4.72 -5.97 17.46
N GLU A 118 3.55 -5.85 18.05
CA GLU A 118 3.15 -6.62 19.23
C GLU A 118 2.73 -8.04 18.86
N LEU A 119 1.95 -8.17 17.79
CA LEU A 119 1.50 -9.46 17.27
C LEU A 119 2.66 -10.37 16.85
N ALA A 120 3.74 -9.79 16.26
CA ALA A 120 4.94 -10.55 15.92
C ALA A 120 5.59 -11.19 17.13
N LYS A 121 5.78 -10.42 18.20
CA LYS A 121 6.35 -10.93 19.46
C LYS A 121 5.54 -12.11 20.03
N ILE A 122 4.21 -12.00 19.99
CA ILE A 122 3.32 -13.05 20.50
C ILE A 122 3.42 -14.30 19.63
N ALA A 123 3.41 -14.14 18.31
CA ALA A 123 3.51 -15.25 17.36
C ALA A 123 4.85 -16.00 17.51
N GLU A 124 5.96 -15.27 17.63
CA GLU A 124 7.29 -15.84 17.85
C GLU A 124 7.38 -16.57 19.18
N LYS A 125 6.94 -15.94 20.27
CA LYS A 125 6.92 -16.55 21.63
C LYS A 125 6.19 -17.89 21.66
N ASN A 126 5.07 -17.98 20.94
CA ASN A 126 4.21 -19.16 20.93
C ASN A 126 4.51 -20.11 19.76
N SER A 127 5.53 -19.84 18.95
CA SER A 127 5.93 -20.64 17.77
C SER A 127 4.76 -20.92 16.81
N VAL A 128 3.92 -19.90 16.56
CA VAL A 128 2.79 -19.97 15.63
C VAL A 128 2.94 -18.97 14.50
N ASN A 129 2.35 -19.28 13.36
CA ASN A 129 2.37 -18.39 12.20
C ASN A 129 1.42 -17.20 12.37
N LEU A 130 1.91 -16.01 12.08
CA LEU A 130 1.13 -14.84 11.73
C LEU A 130 1.48 -14.46 10.29
N LEU A 131 0.61 -14.81 9.34
CA LEU A 131 0.82 -14.60 7.91
C LEU A 131 -0.16 -13.56 7.38
N PHE A 132 0.34 -12.64 6.53
CA PHE A 132 -0.42 -11.49 6.09
C PHE A 132 -0.09 -11.03 4.66
N GLU A 133 0.26 -11.98 3.76
CA GLU A 133 0.56 -11.69 2.35
C GLU A 133 -0.53 -10.83 1.69
N ALA A 134 -1.79 -11.16 1.97
CA ALA A 134 -2.95 -10.46 1.42
C ALA A 134 -3.11 -9.01 1.92
N SER A 135 -2.34 -8.58 2.91
CA SER A 135 -2.42 -7.21 3.46
C SER A 135 -1.76 -6.16 2.56
N VAL A 136 -0.79 -6.54 1.73
CA VAL A 136 -0.05 -5.63 0.84
C VAL A 136 0.09 -6.23 -0.56
N GLY A 137 -0.24 -5.43 -1.58
CA GLY A 137 -0.02 -5.83 -2.97
C GLY A 137 -1.07 -6.77 -3.56
N GLY A 138 -2.13 -7.10 -2.81
CA GLY A 138 -3.21 -7.96 -3.27
C GLY A 138 -2.74 -9.34 -3.70
N GLY A 139 -2.62 -9.60 -5.01
CA GLY A 139 -2.11 -10.85 -5.57
C GLY A 139 -0.59 -10.87 -5.82
N ILE A 140 0.11 -9.78 -5.56
CA ILE A 140 1.57 -9.70 -5.74
C ILE A 140 2.26 -10.37 -4.54
N PRO A 141 3.07 -11.43 -4.72
CA PRO A 141 3.68 -12.18 -3.61
C PRO A 141 4.91 -11.45 -3.04
N ILE A 142 4.72 -10.21 -2.57
CA ILE A 142 5.84 -9.34 -2.17
C ILE A 142 6.38 -9.68 -0.79
N ILE A 143 5.50 -10.01 0.18
CA ILE A 143 5.92 -10.29 1.56
C ILE A 143 6.74 -11.58 1.60
N LYS A 144 6.26 -12.64 0.94
CA LYS A 144 7.03 -13.89 0.81
C LYS A 144 8.33 -13.69 0.06
N SER A 145 8.32 -12.93 -1.03
CA SER A 145 9.53 -12.64 -1.79
C SER A 145 10.59 -11.99 -0.90
N ILE A 146 10.22 -11.00 -0.09
CA ILE A 146 11.15 -10.33 0.83
C ILE A 146 11.64 -11.30 1.92
N LYS A 147 10.73 -12.07 2.51
CA LYS A 147 11.03 -12.97 3.64
C LYS A 147 11.81 -14.20 3.25
N GLU A 148 11.62 -14.71 2.06
CA GLU A 148 12.14 -16.01 1.62
C GLU A 148 13.18 -15.85 0.50
N SER A 149 12.79 -15.29 -0.65
CA SER A 149 13.66 -15.21 -1.83
C SER A 149 14.77 -14.16 -1.71
N LEU A 150 14.49 -13.06 -1.01
CA LEU A 150 15.41 -11.92 -0.90
C LEU A 150 16.15 -11.86 0.45
N VAL A 151 15.96 -12.84 1.33
CA VAL A 151 16.52 -12.84 2.69
C VAL A 151 18.04 -12.69 2.74
N GLY A 152 18.76 -13.19 1.73
CA GLY A 152 20.22 -13.10 1.60
C GLY A 152 20.73 -11.74 1.07
N ASN A 153 19.84 -10.80 0.78
CA ASN A 153 20.19 -9.51 0.21
C ASN A 153 20.17 -8.39 1.25
N LYS A 154 21.06 -7.40 1.09
CA LYS A 154 20.94 -6.12 1.79
C LYS A 154 20.01 -5.22 1.01
N LEU A 155 18.74 -5.22 1.38
CA LEU A 155 17.73 -4.33 0.78
C LEU A 155 17.88 -2.93 1.38
N PHE A 156 17.83 -1.90 0.53
CA PHE A 156 18.01 -0.50 0.94
C PHE A 156 16.99 0.46 0.36
N HIS A 157 16.16 0.02 -0.60
CA HIS A 157 15.15 0.85 -1.22
C HIS A 157 13.92 0.01 -1.62
N ILE A 158 12.74 0.46 -1.24
CA ILE A 158 11.46 -0.09 -1.68
C ILE A 158 10.49 1.04 -2.00
N TYR A 159 9.84 0.96 -3.13
CA TYR A 159 8.90 1.98 -3.58
C TYR A 159 7.92 1.42 -4.60
N GLY A 160 6.82 2.13 -4.81
CA GLY A 160 5.90 1.69 -5.86
C GLY A 160 4.55 2.36 -5.83
N ILE A 161 3.73 1.94 -6.77
CA ILE A 161 2.31 2.24 -6.89
C ILE A 161 1.58 1.19 -6.06
N LEU A 162 1.14 1.58 -4.85
CA LEU A 162 0.56 0.65 -3.86
C LEU A 162 -0.96 0.77 -3.73
N ASN A 163 -1.59 1.67 -4.51
CA ASN A 163 -3.03 1.87 -4.48
C ASN A 163 -3.60 1.89 -5.90
N GLY A 164 -4.48 0.93 -6.21
CA GLY A 164 -5.09 0.76 -7.53
C GLY A 164 -6.09 1.86 -7.86
N THR A 165 -6.85 2.37 -6.88
CA THR A 165 -7.85 3.43 -7.07
C THR A 165 -7.20 4.71 -7.57
N THR A 166 -6.15 5.17 -6.91
CA THR A 166 -5.43 6.40 -7.29
C THR A 166 -4.70 6.25 -8.62
N ASN A 167 -4.11 5.07 -8.90
CA ASN A 167 -3.49 4.83 -10.19
C ASN A 167 -4.52 4.79 -11.32
N PHE A 168 -5.68 4.19 -11.09
CA PHE A 168 -6.80 4.21 -12.04
C PHE A 168 -7.24 5.65 -12.34
N ILE A 169 -7.48 6.46 -11.30
CA ILE A 169 -7.93 7.86 -11.45
C ILE A 169 -6.91 8.65 -12.28
N LEU A 170 -5.63 8.63 -11.92
CA LEU A 170 -4.59 9.38 -12.65
C LEU A 170 -4.43 8.89 -14.10
N THR A 171 -4.56 7.57 -14.33
CA THR A 171 -4.54 7.00 -15.69
C THR A 171 -5.72 7.48 -16.53
N GLU A 172 -6.92 7.49 -15.97
CA GLU A 172 -8.12 7.87 -16.69
C GLU A 172 -8.20 9.38 -16.95
N ILE A 173 -7.71 10.22 -16.04
CA ILE A 173 -7.55 11.67 -16.31
C ILE A 173 -6.64 11.87 -17.52
N GLU A 174 -5.49 11.20 -17.57
CA GLU A 174 -4.55 11.28 -18.70
C GLU A 174 -5.19 10.82 -20.01
N ARG A 175 -5.90 9.70 -19.99
CA ARG A 175 -6.50 9.06 -21.18
C ARG A 175 -7.71 9.82 -21.71
N THR A 176 -8.63 10.26 -20.82
CA THR A 176 -9.94 10.78 -21.23
C THR A 176 -10.04 12.30 -21.22
N LYS A 177 -9.07 12.98 -20.63
CA LYS A 177 -9.06 14.46 -20.46
C LYS A 177 -10.26 14.98 -19.66
N LYS A 178 -10.83 14.13 -18.81
CA LYS A 178 -11.94 14.50 -17.92
C LYS A 178 -11.42 14.99 -16.58
N SER A 179 -12.25 15.74 -15.87
CA SER A 179 -11.92 16.26 -14.54
C SER A 179 -11.78 15.14 -13.51
N PHE A 180 -11.02 15.41 -12.44
CA PHE A 180 -10.85 14.50 -11.31
C PHE A 180 -12.19 14.01 -10.76
N LYS A 181 -13.18 14.91 -10.61
CA LYS A 181 -14.50 14.59 -10.08
C LYS A 181 -15.27 13.61 -10.96
N GLU A 182 -15.27 13.80 -12.27
CA GLU A 182 -15.93 12.89 -13.22
C GLU A 182 -15.31 11.50 -13.20
N ILE A 183 -13.98 11.45 -13.16
CA ILE A 183 -13.26 10.17 -13.10
C ILE A 183 -13.48 9.46 -11.77
N LEU A 184 -13.54 10.18 -10.65
CA LEU A 184 -13.84 9.58 -9.35
C LEU A 184 -15.24 8.94 -9.33
N ILE A 185 -16.25 9.62 -9.86
CA ILE A 185 -17.61 9.07 -9.99
C ILE A 185 -17.59 7.80 -10.84
N ASN A 186 -16.84 7.79 -11.95
CA ASN A 186 -16.71 6.63 -12.81
C ASN A 186 -15.99 5.47 -12.09
N ALA A 187 -14.93 5.75 -11.35
CA ALA A 187 -14.22 4.76 -10.54
C ALA A 187 -15.13 4.11 -9.49
N GLN A 188 -16.03 4.88 -8.87
CA GLN A 188 -17.03 4.37 -7.93
C GLN A 188 -18.06 3.46 -8.62
N LYS A 189 -18.57 3.86 -9.79
CA LYS A 189 -19.50 3.04 -10.59
C LYS A 189 -18.89 1.71 -11.02
N LEU A 190 -17.61 1.69 -11.38
CA LEU A 190 -16.86 0.50 -11.79
C LEU A 190 -16.36 -0.35 -10.60
N GLY A 191 -16.54 0.13 -9.36
CA GLY A 191 -16.12 -0.57 -8.15
C GLY A 191 -14.62 -0.48 -7.84
N TYR A 192 -13.88 0.40 -8.50
CA TYR A 192 -12.47 0.71 -8.19
C TYR A 192 -12.31 1.66 -7.01
N ALA A 193 -13.32 2.49 -6.71
CA ALA A 193 -13.37 3.33 -5.53
C ALA A 193 -14.59 3.00 -4.67
N GLU A 194 -14.43 3.02 -3.35
CA GLU A 194 -15.55 2.89 -2.41
C GLU A 194 -16.37 4.18 -2.36
N THR A 195 -17.56 4.11 -1.75
CA THR A 195 -18.41 5.30 -1.54
C THR A 195 -17.68 6.39 -0.76
N ASN A 196 -16.85 6.01 0.21
CA ASN A 196 -15.95 6.93 0.91
C ASN A 196 -14.49 6.58 0.62
N PRO A 197 -13.90 7.11 -0.46
CA PRO A 197 -12.55 6.76 -0.90
C PRO A 197 -11.45 7.57 -0.19
N LYS A 198 -11.75 8.25 0.91
CA LYS A 198 -10.85 9.19 1.58
C LYS A 198 -9.47 8.59 1.89
N LEU A 199 -9.42 7.36 2.39
CA LEU A 199 -8.15 6.69 2.74
C LEU A 199 -7.28 6.38 1.52
N ASP A 200 -7.90 6.18 0.36
CA ASP A 200 -7.18 6.00 -0.90
C ASP A 200 -6.65 7.35 -1.39
N LEU A 201 -7.53 8.35 -1.45
CA LEU A 201 -7.22 9.65 -2.06
C LEU A 201 -6.22 10.48 -1.27
N ASN A 202 -6.24 10.41 0.07
CA ASN A 202 -5.30 11.13 0.94
C ASN A 202 -3.95 10.41 1.16
N GLY A 203 -3.79 9.18 0.64
CA GLY A 203 -2.55 8.40 0.72
C GLY A 203 -2.39 7.51 1.97
N ASP A 204 -3.36 7.47 2.89
CA ASP A 204 -3.26 6.67 4.12
C ASP A 204 -3.21 5.16 3.86
N ASP A 205 -3.89 4.67 2.80
CA ASP A 205 -3.77 3.28 2.36
C ASP A 205 -2.34 2.96 1.96
N VAL A 206 -1.72 3.82 1.15
CA VAL A 206 -0.31 3.68 0.72
C VAL A 206 0.65 3.78 1.90
N LYS A 207 0.37 4.69 2.86
CA LYS A 207 1.14 4.85 4.09
C LYS A 207 1.22 3.56 4.89
N SER A 208 0.08 2.92 5.10
CA SER A 208 0.03 1.66 5.86
C SER A 208 0.84 0.55 5.16
N LYS A 209 0.70 0.43 3.84
CA LYS A 209 1.39 -0.59 3.04
C LYS A 209 2.91 -0.37 2.99
N ILE A 210 3.36 0.85 2.72
CA ILE A 210 4.80 1.13 2.65
C ILE A 210 5.48 0.97 4.00
N SER A 211 4.79 1.24 5.11
CA SER A 211 5.33 1.03 6.46
C SER A 211 5.54 -0.45 6.77
N ILE A 212 4.62 -1.32 6.37
CA ILE A 212 4.76 -2.78 6.51
C ILE A 212 5.92 -3.27 5.64
N LEU A 213 5.98 -2.88 4.37
CA LEU A 213 7.05 -3.26 3.45
C LEU A 213 8.41 -2.78 3.91
N SER A 214 8.48 -1.58 4.46
CA SER A 214 9.70 -1.00 5.02
C SER A 214 10.23 -1.83 6.20
N ALA A 215 9.34 -2.24 7.10
CA ALA A 215 9.70 -3.08 8.24
C ALA A 215 10.30 -4.43 7.80
N LEU A 216 9.71 -5.06 6.79
CA LEU A 216 10.21 -6.31 6.20
C LEU A 216 11.57 -6.12 5.52
N CYS A 217 11.68 -5.13 4.62
CA CYS A 217 12.90 -4.91 3.84
C CYS A 217 14.10 -4.53 4.69
N PHE A 218 13.91 -3.69 5.70
CA PHE A 218 15.02 -3.11 6.47
C PHE A 218 15.21 -3.79 7.82
N LYS A 219 14.42 -4.85 8.10
CA LYS A 219 14.46 -5.59 9.35
C LYS A 219 14.29 -4.68 10.57
N THR A 220 13.26 -3.82 10.53
CA THR A 220 12.96 -2.84 11.58
C THR A 220 11.51 -2.99 12.07
N LYS A 221 11.17 -2.30 13.15
CA LYS A 221 9.79 -2.20 13.61
C LYS A 221 8.94 -1.41 12.60
N ILE A 222 7.65 -1.73 12.50
CA ILE A 222 6.71 -0.90 11.74
C ILE A 222 6.70 0.50 12.36
N ILE A 223 6.99 1.51 11.54
CA ILE A 223 6.93 2.90 11.95
C ILE A 223 5.52 3.41 11.69
N ASN A 224 4.74 3.54 12.75
CA ASN A 224 3.37 4.07 12.71
C ASN A 224 3.29 5.57 13.05
N LYS A 225 4.43 6.23 13.27
CA LYS A 225 4.53 7.66 13.48
C LYS A 225 4.17 8.44 12.20
N SER A 226 3.92 9.74 12.37
CA SER A 226 3.65 10.63 11.23
C SER A 226 4.92 10.83 10.40
N PHE A 227 4.78 10.67 9.09
CA PHE A 227 5.76 11.07 8.08
C PHE A 227 5.00 11.69 6.90
N LEU A 228 5.71 12.32 5.96
CA LEU A 228 5.08 13.01 4.84
C LEU A 228 4.11 12.09 4.10
N THR A 229 2.83 12.45 4.14
CA THR A 229 1.75 11.74 3.45
C THR A 229 0.87 12.78 2.76
N GLU A 230 0.90 12.75 1.43
CA GLU A 230 0.09 13.62 0.57
C GLU A 230 -0.65 12.76 -0.45
N GLY A 231 -1.93 13.02 -0.65
CA GLY A 231 -2.77 12.32 -1.62
C GLY A 231 -2.82 13.00 -2.98
N ILE A 232 -3.80 12.59 -3.80
CA ILE A 232 -3.95 13.06 -5.18
C ILE A 232 -5.07 14.11 -5.35
N GLU A 233 -5.75 14.50 -4.28
CA GLU A 233 -6.94 15.37 -4.34
C GLU A 233 -6.66 16.76 -4.92
N GLN A 234 -5.39 17.19 -4.87
CA GLN A 234 -4.96 18.49 -5.42
C GLN A 234 -4.49 18.43 -6.88
N ILE A 235 -4.52 17.24 -7.50
CA ILE A 235 -4.06 17.06 -8.88
C ILE A 235 -5.21 17.33 -9.84
N ASP A 236 -5.03 18.30 -10.71
CA ASP A 236 -6.00 18.65 -11.75
C ASP A 236 -5.60 18.08 -13.11
N LEU A 237 -6.53 18.11 -14.08
CA LEU A 237 -6.27 17.75 -15.47
C LEU A 237 -5.09 18.56 -16.05
N GLU A 238 -5.04 19.84 -15.72
CA GLU A 238 -3.95 20.74 -16.18
C GLU A 238 -2.57 20.23 -15.73
N ASP A 239 -2.45 19.73 -14.48
CA ASP A 239 -1.17 19.18 -13.98
C ASP A 239 -0.75 17.94 -14.78
N VAL A 240 -1.71 17.08 -15.14
CA VAL A 240 -1.45 15.89 -15.96
C VAL A 240 -1.01 16.28 -17.38
N GLU A 241 -1.64 17.29 -17.97
CA GLU A 241 -1.29 17.78 -19.32
C GLU A 241 0.09 18.43 -19.34
N TYR A 242 0.41 19.29 -18.38
CA TYR A 242 1.74 19.88 -18.26
C TYR A 242 2.83 18.85 -17.96
N ALA A 243 2.56 17.89 -17.08
CA ALA A 243 3.47 16.78 -16.84
C ALA A 243 3.79 16.06 -18.16
N ASN A 244 2.77 15.78 -18.97
CA ASN A 244 2.93 15.16 -20.28
C ASN A 244 3.80 15.97 -21.26
N LYS A 245 3.64 17.30 -21.29
CA LYS A 245 4.47 18.21 -22.11
C LYS A 245 5.94 18.16 -21.70
N PHE A 246 6.22 17.99 -20.40
CA PHE A 246 7.57 17.83 -19.85
C PHE A 246 8.08 16.38 -19.88
N LYS A 247 7.40 15.46 -20.58
CA LYS A 247 7.74 14.02 -20.68
C LYS A 247 7.72 13.29 -19.33
N TYR A 248 6.82 13.71 -18.43
CA TYR A 248 6.56 13.03 -17.15
C TYR A 248 5.14 12.46 -17.10
N LYS A 249 4.95 11.52 -16.17
CA LYS A 249 3.64 11.06 -15.68
C LYS A 249 3.52 11.31 -14.19
N ILE A 250 2.30 11.53 -13.72
CA ILE A 250 2.01 11.67 -12.29
C ILE A 250 1.59 10.32 -11.74
N LYS A 251 2.25 9.86 -10.67
CA LYS A 251 1.89 8.65 -9.91
C LYS A 251 1.92 8.93 -8.42
N LEU A 252 0.98 8.36 -7.66
CA LEU A 252 1.06 8.34 -6.19
C LEU A 252 2.02 7.23 -5.78
N LEU A 253 3.13 7.58 -5.16
CA LEU A 253 4.15 6.61 -4.74
C LEU A 253 4.25 6.52 -3.23
N GLY A 254 4.32 5.28 -2.72
CA GLY A 254 4.90 4.98 -1.43
C GLY A 254 6.39 4.70 -1.62
N ILE A 255 7.24 5.33 -0.82
CA ILE A 255 8.69 5.24 -0.96
C ILE A 255 9.31 5.08 0.42
N SER A 256 10.21 4.11 0.57
CA SER A 256 11.04 3.95 1.76
C SER A 256 12.46 3.57 1.37
N GLU A 257 13.44 4.25 1.95
CA GLU A 257 14.86 4.06 1.68
C GLU A 257 15.71 4.29 2.93
N ILE A 258 16.87 3.65 2.99
CA ILE A 258 17.89 3.91 4.00
C ILE A 258 18.93 4.86 3.42
N ILE A 259 19.13 6.00 4.07
CA ILE A 259 20.13 7.02 3.72
C ILE A 259 20.88 7.39 5.01
N ASP A 260 22.19 7.29 5.00
CA ASP A 260 23.06 7.67 6.14
C ASP A 260 22.57 7.08 7.48
N ASN A 261 22.22 5.79 7.48
CA ASN A 261 21.66 5.08 8.63
C ASN A 261 20.37 5.69 9.19
N LYS A 262 19.63 6.44 8.37
CA LYS A 262 18.30 6.96 8.68
C LYS A 262 17.27 6.34 7.74
N ILE A 263 16.06 6.14 8.24
CA ILE A 263 14.95 5.68 7.41
C ILE A 263 14.15 6.86 6.87
N LYS A 264 13.92 6.89 5.57
CA LYS A 264 13.20 7.95 4.88
C LYS A 264 11.96 7.37 4.25
N GLN A 265 10.82 7.50 4.93
CA GLN A 265 9.51 7.07 4.46
C GLN A 265 8.67 8.26 4.02
N ARG A 266 7.96 8.10 2.90
CA ARG A 266 7.07 9.14 2.38
C ARG A 266 6.02 8.59 1.44
N VAL A 267 4.91 9.27 1.35
CA VAL A 267 3.84 9.04 0.37
C VAL A 267 3.46 10.38 -0.24
N HIS A 268 3.58 10.51 -1.53
CA HIS A 268 3.14 11.71 -2.24
C HIS A 268 3.02 11.48 -3.75
N PRO A 269 2.28 12.31 -4.47
CA PRO A 269 2.36 12.36 -5.92
C PRO A 269 3.79 12.67 -6.38
N CYS A 270 4.24 11.97 -7.40
CA CYS A 270 5.54 12.18 -8.03
C CYS A 270 5.38 12.36 -9.53
N LEU A 271 6.13 13.31 -10.10
CA LEU A 271 6.44 13.26 -11.52
C LEU A 271 7.55 12.23 -11.75
N ILE A 272 7.29 11.26 -12.61
CA ILE A 272 8.25 10.23 -13.02
C ILE A 272 8.45 10.29 -14.53
N SER A 273 9.67 10.03 -15.00
CA SER A 273 9.95 9.99 -16.45
C SER A 273 9.01 9.03 -17.17
N LYS A 274 8.53 9.38 -18.35
CA LYS A 274 7.72 8.48 -19.20
C LYS A 274 8.45 7.18 -19.56
N ASP A 275 9.77 7.21 -19.55
CA ASP A 275 10.62 6.07 -19.89
C ASP A 275 10.78 5.10 -18.73
N SER A 276 10.36 5.50 -17.51
CA SER A 276 10.47 4.64 -16.32
C SER A 276 9.49 3.46 -16.34
N ASP A 277 9.88 2.36 -15.70
CA ASP A 277 9.04 1.17 -15.58
C ASP A 277 7.69 1.50 -14.92
N LEU A 278 7.70 2.32 -13.86
CA LEU A 278 6.47 2.72 -13.16
C LEU A 278 5.53 3.57 -14.02
N ALA A 279 6.05 4.31 -15.00
CA ALA A 279 5.22 5.13 -15.90
C ALA A 279 4.33 4.27 -16.82
N LYS A 280 4.75 3.04 -17.10
CA LYS A 280 4.03 2.08 -17.94
C LYS A 280 2.87 1.40 -17.21
N ILE A 281 2.85 1.48 -15.87
CA ILE A 281 1.82 0.84 -15.04
C ILE A 281 0.53 1.68 -15.08
N SER A 282 -0.52 1.15 -15.69
CA SER A 282 -1.79 1.84 -15.94
C SER A 282 -2.98 1.15 -15.28
N GLY A 283 -4.12 1.84 -15.20
CA GLY A 283 -5.36 1.34 -14.63
C GLY A 283 -5.23 1.04 -13.14
N ALA A 284 -5.89 -0.02 -12.68
CA ALA A 284 -5.90 -0.41 -11.26
C ALA A 284 -4.69 -1.29 -10.84
N HIS A 285 -3.67 -1.42 -11.70
CA HIS A 285 -2.49 -2.22 -11.38
C HIS A 285 -1.60 -1.54 -10.34
N ASN A 286 -1.03 -2.36 -9.46
CA ASN A 286 0.05 -1.99 -8.56
C ASN A 286 1.39 -2.45 -9.12
N ALA A 287 2.45 -1.76 -8.74
CA ALA A 287 3.82 -2.22 -8.98
C ALA A 287 4.70 -1.85 -7.79
N ILE A 288 5.53 -2.79 -7.38
CA ILE A 288 6.44 -2.65 -6.25
C ILE A 288 7.85 -2.92 -6.75
N MET A 289 8.74 -1.98 -6.50
CA MET A 289 10.15 -2.08 -6.83
C MET A 289 10.96 -2.24 -5.56
N VAL A 290 11.86 -3.21 -5.57
CA VAL A 290 12.80 -3.49 -4.48
C VAL A 290 14.21 -3.39 -5.04
N GLU A 291 15.07 -2.67 -4.35
CA GLU A 291 16.49 -2.55 -4.70
C GLU A 291 17.36 -3.05 -3.55
N GLY A 292 18.36 -3.86 -3.87
CA GLY A 292 19.24 -4.47 -2.91
C GLY A 292 20.55 -4.95 -3.53
N ASN A 293 21.47 -5.40 -2.71
CA ASN A 293 22.75 -5.98 -3.12
C ASN A 293 22.84 -7.41 -2.58
N PRO A 294 23.14 -8.43 -3.41
CA PRO A 294 23.58 -8.37 -4.82
C PRO A 294 22.44 -8.36 -5.86
N VAL A 295 21.18 -8.44 -5.48
CA VAL A 295 20.05 -8.70 -6.39
C VAL A 295 19.81 -7.58 -7.43
N GLY A 296 20.26 -6.35 -7.18
CA GLY A 296 19.94 -5.20 -8.03
C GLY A 296 18.49 -4.71 -7.85
N LYS A 297 17.85 -4.35 -8.95
CA LYS A 297 16.47 -3.87 -8.99
C LYS A 297 15.52 -4.96 -9.47
N ILE A 298 14.47 -5.24 -8.68
CA ILE A 298 13.39 -6.16 -9.04
C ILE A 298 12.07 -5.37 -9.12
N VAL A 299 11.21 -5.75 -10.05
CA VAL A 299 9.87 -5.18 -10.25
C VAL A 299 8.84 -6.29 -10.11
N TYR A 300 7.88 -6.08 -9.20
CA TYR A 300 6.69 -6.92 -9.04
C TYR A 300 5.47 -6.14 -9.50
N GLN A 301 4.69 -6.71 -10.41
CA GLN A 301 3.50 -6.06 -10.95
C GLN A 301 2.30 -7.01 -10.90
N GLY A 302 1.12 -6.47 -10.59
CA GLY A 302 -0.12 -7.23 -10.59
C GLY A 302 -1.31 -6.43 -10.09
N LEU A 303 -2.45 -7.11 -9.91
CA LEU A 303 -3.63 -6.50 -9.30
C LEU A 303 -3.42 -6.35 -7.80
N GLY A 304 -3.45 -5.11 -7.33
CA GLY A 304 -3.21 -4.75 -5.92
C GLY A 304 -4.39 -4.99 -4.98
N ALA A 305 -5.55 -5.35 -5.50
CA ALA A 305 -6.78 -5.64 -4.76
C ALA A 305 -7.74 -6.49 -5.61
N GLY A 306 -8.83 -6.94 -4.99
CA GLY A 306 -9.88 -7.72 -5.65
C GLY A 306 -10.06 -9.11 -5.05
N LYS A 307 -11.21 -9.73 -5.31
CA LYS A 307 -11.58 -11.03 -4.71
C LYS A 307 -10.56 -12.13 -5.06
N GLY A 308 -10.25 -12.31 -6.33
CA GLY A 308 -9.31 -13.34 -6.80
C GLY A 308 -7.88 -13.11 -6.29
N PRO A 309 -7.25 -11.96 -6.56
CA PRO A 309 -5.90 -11.65 -6.09
C PRO A 309 -5.73 -11.83 -4.58
N THR A 310 -6.62 -11.26 -3.77
CA THR A 310 -6.58 -11.38 -2.30
C THR A 310 -6.75 -12.83 -1.85
N THR A 311 -7.67 -13.59 -2.47
CA THR A 311 -7.85 -15.02 -2.19
C THR A 311 -6.58 -15.82 -2.49
N SER A 312 -5.91 -15.54 -3.61
CA SER A 312 -4.65 -16.19 -3.98
C SER A 312 -3.60 -16.04 -2.89
N SER A 313 -3.43 -14.83 -2.36
CA SER A 313 -2.46 -14.55 -1.29
C SER A 313 -2.82 -15.21 0.04
N ILE A 314 -4.11 -15.24 0.41
CA ILE A 314 -4.59 -15.96 1.60
C ILE A 314 -4.33 -17.48 1.45
N VAL A 315 -4.61 -18.05 0.28
CA VAL A 315 -4.36 -19.47 0.02
C VAL A 315 -2.85 -19.78 0.01
N SER A 316 -2.04 -18.86 -0.52
CA SER A 316 -0.59 -18.95 -0.45
C SER A 316 -0.08 -19.02 0.99
N ASP A 317 -0.62 -18.17 1.89
CA ASP A 317 -0.28 -18.20 3.30
C ASP A 317 -0.74 -19.48 3.98
N LEU A 318 -1.98 -19.91 3.70
CA LEU A 318 -2.49 -21.18 4.20
C LEU A 318 -1.61 -22.36 3.76
N ASN A 319 -1.19 -22.41 2.49
CA ASN A 319 -0.31 -23.46 1.98
C ASN A 319 1.02 -23.54 2.74
N SER A 320 1.57 -22.42 3.22
CA SER A 320 2.79 -22.43 4.04
C SER A 320 2.55 -23.17 5.37
N ILE A 321 1.39 -22.93 6.01
CA ILE A 321 1.02 -23.61 7.25
C ILE A 321 0.79 -25.10 6.99
N LEU A 322 0.05 -25.44 5.94
CA LEU A 322 -0.25 -26.84 5.59
C LEU A 322 1.01 -27.65 5.26
N LYS A 323 2.06 -27.01 4.76
CA LYS A 323 3.39 -27.63 4.56
C LYS A 323 4.19 -27.75 5.85
N GLY A 324 3.64 -27.39 7.00
CA GLY A 324 4.33 -27.44 8.29
C GLY A 324 5.37 -26.33 8.50
N ASN A 325 5.40 -25.33 7.64
CA ASN A 325 6.38 -24.24 7.77
C ASN A 325 5.98 -23.32 8.92
N ILE A 326 6.85 -23.14 9.89
CA ILE A 326 6.78 -22.09 10.91
C ILE A 326 7.75 -20.98 10.49
N THR A 327 7.23 -19.80 10.24
CA THR A 327 8.04 -18.67 9.76
C THR A 327 7.89 -17.47 10.69
N LEU A 328 8.99 -16.74 10.88
CA LEU A 328 8.96 -15.48 11.62
C LEU A 328 8.05 -14.47 10.89
N PRO A 329 7.14 -13.76 11.58
CA PRO A 329 6.17 -12.87 10.97
C PRO A 329 6.79 -11.83 10.01
N PHE A 330 7.94 -11.26 10.38
CA PHE A 330 8.66 -10.27 9.57
C PHE A 330 9.91 -10.84 8.86
N GLY A 331 10.16 -12.16 8.92
CA GLY A 331 11.32 -12.80 8.29
C GLY A 331 12.65 -12.65 9.06
N PHE A 332 12.59 -12.12 10.27
CA PHE A 332 13.71 -12.01 11.21
C PHE A 332 13.19 -12.08 12.64
N ASN A 333 14.02 -12.45 13.62
CA ASN A 333 13.63 -12.40 15.03
C ASN A 333 13.31 -10.98 15.44
N PHE A 334 12.11 -10.75 15.95
CA PHE A 334 11.63 -9.40 16.21
C PHE A 334 12.39 -8.69 17.34
N SER A 335 13.08 -9.44 18.21
CA SER A 335 14.06 -8.92 19.17
C SER A 335 15.25 -8.22 18.49
N ASP A 336 15.61 -8.67 17.28
CA ASP A 336 16.76 -8.19 16.53
C ASP A 336 16.38 -7.02 15.58
N ALA A 337 15.16 -6.49 15.75
CA ALA A 337 14.67 -5.38 14.94
C ALA A 337 15.59 -4.16 15.05
N LYS A 338 16.13 -3.72 13.91
CA LYS A 338 16.99 -2.54 13.83
C LYS A 338 16.22 -1.27 14.17
N GLU A 339 16.89 -0.36 14.83
CA GLU A 339 16.35 0.97 15.12
C GLU A 339 17.03 2.00 14.22
N PHE A 340 16.21 2.72 13.47
CA PHE A 340 16.68 3.82 12.62
C PHE A 340 16.08 5.14 13.10
N LYS A 341 16.89 6.19 13.07
CA LYS A 341 16.37 7.55 13.19
C LYS A 341 15.58 7.90 11.92
N MET A 342 14.50 8.64 12.10
CA MET A 342 13.76 9.17 10.95
C MET A 342 14.60 10.23 10.23
N PHE A 343 14.59 10.20 8.89
CA PHE A 343 15.15 11.26 8.08
C PHE A 343 14.26 12.51 8.19
N ASP A 344 14.85 13.68 8.44
CA ASP A 344 14.11 14.93 8.38
C ASP A 344 13.77 15.26 6.92
N PHE A 345 12.47 15.23 6.61
CA PHE A 345 12.04 15.45 5.24
C PHE A 345 12.29 16.88 4.74
N ASP A 346 12.48 17.85 5.61
CA ASP A 346 12.85 19.21 5.24
C ASP A 346 14.25 19.29 4.59
N ASP A 347 15.11 18.29 4.84
CA ASP A 347 16.40 18.14 4.16
C ASP A 347 16.34 17.37 2.84
N HIS A 348 15.14 16.91 2.43
CA HIS A 348 14.99 16.23 1.12
C HIS A 348 15.36 17.17 -0.04
N ILE A 349 16.18 16.67 -0.94
CA ILE A 349 16.61 17.39 -2.14
C ILE A 349 16.02 16.72 -3.37
N CYS A 350 15.25 17.47 -4.15
CA CYS A 350 14.74 17.03 -5.45
C CYS A 350 14.43 18.23 -6.35
N LYS A 351 14.07 17.97 -7.61
CA LYS A 351 13.44 18.95 -8.49
C LYS A 351 11.94 19.01 -8.15
N PHE A 352 11.34 20.17 -8.39
CA PHE A 352 9.92 20.40 -8.17
C PHE A 352 9.24 20.87 -9.45
N TYR A 353 8.06 20.36 -9.67
CA TYR A 353 7.06 20.93 -10.56
C TYR A 353 6.20 21.88 -9.73
N LEU A 354 6.01 23.09 -10.24
CA LEU A 354 5.16 24.11 -9.64
C LEU A 354 4.17 24.60 -10.70
N ARG A 355 2.87 24.62 -10.36
CA ARG A 355 1.87 25.33 -11.15
C ARG A 355 1.31 26.47 -10.32
N ILE A 356 1.47 27.68 -10.82
CA ILE A 356 1.10 28.93 -10.18
C ILE A 356 0.14 29.66 -11.09
N VAL A 357 -1.06 29.98 -10.61
CA VAL A 357 -2.02 30.80 -11.35
C VAL A 357 -1.79 32.26 -10.99
N VAL A 358 -1.28 33.02 -11.93
CA VAL A 358 -0.90 34.43 -11.72
C VAL A 358 -1.75 35.37 -12.54
N LYS A 359 -1.93 36.63 -12.06
CA LYS A 359 -2.35 37.73 -12.93
C LYS A 359 -1.20 38.02 -13.90
N ASP A 360 -1.51 38.16 -15.18
CA ASP A 360 -0.47 38.37 -16.20
C ASP A 360 0.25 39.73 -15.99
N LYS A 361 1.38 39.67 -15.29
CA LYS A 361 2.27 40.80 -14.98
C LYS A 361 3.72 40.33 -15.05
N PRO A 362 4.63 41.14 -15.66
CA PRO A 362 6.07 40.83 -15.71
C PRO A 362 6.72 40.76 -14.33
N GLY A 363 7.75 39.93 -14.15
CA GLY A 363 8.69 39.97 -13.02
C GLY A 363 8.30 39.19 -11.75
N VAL A 364 7.29 38.33 -11.80
CA VAL A 364 6.72 37.61 -10.64
C VAL A 364 7.70 36.73 -9.88
N LEU A 365 8.69 36.12 -10.53
CA LEU A 365 9.56 35.10 -9.92
C LEU A 365 10.95 35.55 -9.53
N SER A 366 11.43 36.66 -10.06
CA SER A 366 12.82 37.14 -9.85
C SER A 366 13.17 37.40 -8.37
N LYS A 367 12.16 37.71 -7.55
CA LYS A 367 12.31 38.08 -6.13
C LYS A 367 12.49 36.87 -5.17
N HIS A 368 12.19 35.63 -5.61
CA HIS A 368 12.04 34.50 -4.67
C HIS A 368 13.18 33.47 -4.67
N LYS A 369 14.28 33.73 -5.40
CA LYS A 369 15.50 32.89 -5.44
C LYS A 369 15.25 31.40 -5.74
N ILE A 370 14.24 31.11 -6.59
CA ILE A 370 13.99 29.76 -7.11
C ILE A 370 14.84 29.58 -8.37
N SER A 371 15.74 28.60 -8.34
CA SER A 371 16.52 28.24 -9.53
C SER A 371 15.66 27.44 -10.51
N ILE A 372 15.40 28.00 -11.68
CA ILE A 372 14.47 27.46 -12.67
C ILE A 372 15.24 26.71 -13.75
N GLN A 373 14.84 25.46 -14.00
CA GLN A 373 15.36 24.66 -15.12
C GLN A 373 14.54 24.88 -16.39
N SER A 374 13.20 24.92 -16.25
CA SER A 374 12.28 25.12 -17.38
C SER A 374 11.06 25.88 -16.90
N ILE A 375 10.54 26.72 -17.79
CA ILE A 375 9.34 27.51 -17.55
C ILE A 375 8.42 27.43 -18.77
N LEU A 376 7.12 27.31 -18.50
CA LEU A 376 6.08 27.38 -19.50
C LEU A 376 5.00 28.33 -19.00
N GLN A 377 4.66 29.34 -19.78
CA GLN A 377 3.55 30.24 -19.49
C GLN A 377 2.45 30.02 -20.54
N GLN A 378 1.24 29.78 -20.07
CA GLN A 378 0.05 29.67 -20.93
C GLN A 378 -1.05 30.61 -20.41
N PRO A 379 -1.48 31.60 -21.21
CA PRO A 379 -2.60 32.47 -20.86
C PRO A 379 -3.90 31.66 -20.82
N PHE A 380 -4.80 32.05 -19.90
CA PHE A 380 -6.19 31.60 -19.97
C PHE A 380 -6.93 32.33 -21.11
N SER A 381 -8.02 31.73 -21.55
CA SER A 381 -8.89 32.30 -22.58
C SER A 381 -9.40 33.71 -22.26
N ASN A 382 -9.45 34.10 -20.98
CA ASN A 382 -9.89 35.41 -20.53
C ASN A 382 -8.80 36.47 -20.35
N LEU A 383 -7.55 36.19 -20.77
CA LEU A 383 -6.38 37.08 -20.76
C LEU A 383 -6.01 37.73 -19.39
N LYS A 384 -6.82 37.55 -18.32
CA LYS A 384 -6.56 38.17 -17.00
C LYS A 384 -5.61 37.35 -16.14
N TYR A 385 -5.48 36.07 -16.44
CA TYR A 385 -4.67 35.12 -15.68
C TYR A 385 -3.87 34.22 -16.61
N ALA A 386 -2.74 33.72 -16.13
CA ALA A 386 -1.91 32.76 -16.81
C ALA A 386 -1.48 31.62 -15.88
N ASN A 387 -1.37 30.43 -16.41
CA ASN A 387 -0.66 29.34 -15.74
C ASN A 387 0.83 29.52 -15.94
N LEU A 388 1.55 29.71 -14.85
CA LEU A 388 2.98 29.69 -14.83
C LEU A 388 3.42 28.32 -14.30
N VAL A 389 3.97 27.51 -15.20
CA VAL A 389 4.42 26.14 -14.88
C VAL A 389 5.95 26.11 -14.91
N ILE A 390 6.53 25.63 -13.81
CA ILE A 390 7.97 25.67 -13.58
C ILE A 390 8.47 24.27 -13.21
N ILE A 391 9.57 23.88 -13.83
CA ILE A 391 10.46 22.82 -13.33
C ILE A 391 11.68 23.48 -12.70
N THR A 392 11.96 23.20 -11.43
CA THR A 392 13.11 23.77 -10.74
C THR A 392 14.36 22.92 -10.92
N HIS A 393 15.52 23.50 -10.69
CA HIS A 393 16.71 22.71 -10.33
C HIS A 393 16.51 22.04 -8.96
N ASN A 394 17.47 21.20 -8.55
CA ASN A 394 17.44 20.56 -7.24
C ASN A 394 17.41 21.61 -6.13
N ALA A 395 16.47 21.47 -5.21
CA ALA A 395 16.33 22.34 -4.03
C ALA A 395 15.94 21.52 -2.80
N LYS A 396 16.29 22.02 -1.62
CA LYS A 396 15.82 21.44 -0.37
C LYS A 396 14.33 21.70 -0.18
N GLU A 397 13.61 20.70 0.32
CA GLU A 397 12.17 20.77 0.64
C GLU A 397 11.83 21.99 1.51
N LYS A 398 12.60 22.23 2.59
CA LYS A 398 12.45 23.38 3.48
C LYS A 398 12.50 24.70 2.72
N ASN A 399 13.49 24.86 1.84
CA ASN A 399 13.66 26.10 1.08
C ASN A 399 12.50 26.33 0.12
N MET A 400 12.04 25.24 -0.54
CA MET A 400 10.89 25.31 -1.45
C MET A 400 9.61 25.69 -0.71
N LYS A 401 9.32 25.05 0.43
CA LYS A 401 8.15 25.39 1.26
C LYS A 401 8.19 26.85 1.72
N LEU A 402 9.35 27.34 2.13
CA LEU A 402 9.52 28.75 2.55
C LEU A 402 9.29 29.73 1.38
N ALA A 403 9.82 29.41 0.21
CA ALA A 403 9.61 30.22 -1.01
C ALA A 403 8.13 30.26 -1.38
N LEU A 404 7.47 29.11 -1.44
CA LEU A 404 6.04 29.01 -1.78
C LEU A 404 5.14 29.73 -0.75
N LYS A 405 5.48 29.68 0.54
CA LYS A 405 4.77 30.43 1.58
C LYS A 405 4.88 31.93 1.40
N LYS A 406 6.01 32.44 0.88
CA LYS A 406 6.17 33.87 0.54
C LYS A 406 5.38 34.22 -0.72
N ILE A 407 5.54 33.42 -1.78
CA ILE A 407 4.86 33.63 -3.06
C ILE A 407 3.33 33.63 -2.89
N SER A 408 2.78 32.70 -2.09
CA SER A 408 1.32 32.60 -1.89
C SER A 408 0.68 33.83 -1.24
N LYS A 409 1.47 34.73 -0.65
CA LYS A 409 0.99 35.99 -0.05
C LYS A 409 0.95 37.15 -1.05
N GLU A 410 1.50 36.96 -2.24
CA GLU A 410 1.56 38.01 -3.25
C GLU A 410 0.19 38.28 -3.88
N LYS A 411 -0.18 39.55 -4.05
CA LYS A 411 -1.51 39.98 -4.56
C LYS A 411 -1.82 39.51 -5.97
N PHE A 412 -0.83 39.08 -6.73
CA PHE A 412 -1.01 38.58 -8.09
C PHE A 412 -1.28 37.07 -8.16
N ILE A 413 -1.19 36.33 -7.03
CA ILE A 413 -1.54 34.91 -6.97
C ILE A 413 -3.04 34.76 -6.83
N SER A 414 -3.63 33.97 -7.71
CA SER A 414 -5.11 33.83 -7.77
C SER A 414 -5.62 32.51 -7.21
N LYS A 415 -4.80 31.47 -7.16
CA LYS A 415 -5.17 30.14 -6.66
C LYS A 415 -4.05 29.53 -5.81
N LYS A 416 -4.39 28.50 -5.05
CA LYS A 416 -3.40 27.66 -4.33
C LYS A 416 -2.35 27.13 -5.31
N ILE A 417 -1.08 27.23 -4.95
CA ILE A 417 0.03 26.73 -5.75
C ILE A 417 0.06 25.20 -5.69
N THR A 418 0.12 24.54 -6.83
CA THR A 418 0.36 23.10 -6.90
C THR A 418 1.86 22.84 -6.92
N MET A 419 2.33 21.98 -6.02
CA MET A 419 3.72 21.54 -5.96
C MET A 419 3.76 20.01 -6.03
N ILE A 420 4.51 19.46 -6.98
CA ILE A 420 4.74 18.02 -7.11
C ILE A 420 6.24 17.77 -7.20
N ARG A 421 6.73 16.79 -6.45
CA ARG A 421 8.14 16.42 -6.47
C ARG A 421 8.46 15.57 -7.70
N ILE A 422 9.61 15.82 -8.31
CA ILE A 422 10.11 15.02 -9.43
C ILE A 422 11.04 13.96 -8.89
N ARG A 423 10.73 12.70 -9.18
CA ARG A 423 11.60 11.60 -8.83
C ARG A 423 12.76 11.51 -9.81
N ASN A 424 13.97 11.74 -9.32
CA ASN A 424 15.17 11.43 -10.08
C ASN A 424 15.40 9.91 -10.02
N GLU A 425 15.31 9.23 -11.14
CA GLU A 425 15.81 7.86 -11.24
C GLU A 425 17.34 7.94 -11.23
N LYS A 426 17.97 7.43 -10.19
CA LYS A 426 19.41 7.20 -10.24
C LYS A 426 19.63 6.18 -11.36
N LYS A 427 20.41 6.52 -12.38
CA LYS A 427 21.01 5.50 -13.23
C LYS A 427 21.92 4.69 -12.32
N LEU A 428 21.62 3.38 -12.20
CA LEU A 428 22.50 2.43 -11.53
C LEU A 428 23.83 2.35 -12.28
#